data_370afea0ff843df05d88e1e2af7e5f5a
#
_entry.id   370afea0ff843df05d88e1e2af7e5f5a
#
_cell.length_a   1.000
_cell.length_b   1.000
_cell.length_c   1.000
_cell.angle_alpha   90.00
_cell.angle_beta   90.00
_cell.angle_gamma   90.00
#
_symmetry.space_group_name_H-M   'P 1'
#
loop_
_entity.id
_entity.type
_entity.pdbx_description
1 polymer ?
#
loop_
_entity_poly.entity_id
_entity_poly.type
_entity_poly.pdbx_seq_one_letter_code
_entity_poly.pdbx_strand_id
1 'polypeptide(L)'
;MLETVLNTRSMEFIPQLAEQQARLHLLVADNDTAVRSACAEIAASLGYAVESTGDMAQARSLLRGGATDILLVNLPAGNNQGLELVSEVKLLYPRMMVIAMTASGSVNAAVEAMRCGASDYLAKPFAMDELSTVLDRASAGLATDTATRQLREQLRASQGLGSMIGRSAEMEKLYRILSKVALSSHPVLILGESGTGKELVARTIHAYGPNAQKPFLPVDCGSLVPTLIESELFGYVKGAFTGANHSKDGLLVSAEGGTVFLDEIGELSLNLQAKLLRALQEKEVRPVGSTHRVPIKARIVAATNRDLAAMVEQGSFRKDLFYRLNVVNLRLPALRNRREDIPLLAAHFLDRISRERGAKFALSDEALRAMMRHDWPGNVRELENSIERACALSSGPVLHLGDLPTQLQQEGLEARRSAVRAGEPAAEEGAPQLTTLADLERQAILGAIRALNGDKLQAAKLLGIGKTTLYRKLKEYGIADPLQDSGQ
;
A
#
# COMPACT_ATOMS: atom_id res chain seq x y z
N MET A 1 -13.07 39.04 4.33
CA MET A 1 -14.43 38.47 4.52
C MET A 1 -14.61 37.38 3.46
N LEU A 2 -14.00 36.21 3.69
CA LEU A 2 -14.20 34.94 2.98
C LEU A 2 -13.48 33.89 3.82
N GLU A 3 -14.00 33.72 5.03
CA GLU A 3 -13.75 32.56 5.90
C GLU A 3 -14.99 31.66 5.83
N THR A 4 -14.74 30.38 6.00
CA THR A 4 -15.71 29.38 6.43
C THR A 4 -16.58 28.76 5.35
N VAL A 5 -16.10 27.64 4.78
CA VAL A 5 -16.90 26.41 4.66
C VAL A 5 -15.90 25.21 4.63
N LEU A 6 -15.35 24.85 5.77
CA LEU A 6 -14.78 23.53 5.99
C LEU A 6 -15.90 22.61 6.52
N ASN A 7 -16.24 21.68 5.71
CA ASN A 7 -17.33 20.72 5.81
C ASN A 7 -17.16 19.81 7.05
N THR A 8 -17.93 20.09 8.10
CA THR A 8 -17.98 19.44 9.42
C THR A 8 -18.76 18.11 9.42
N ARG A 9 -18.75 17.34 8.33
CA ARG A 9 -19.52 16.08 8.25
C ARG A 9 -18.70 14.79 8.26
N SER A 10 -17.39 14.84 8.44
CA SER A 10 -16.54 13.65 8.53
C SER A 10 -16.01 13.36 9.94
N MET A 11 -16.49 14.06 10.97
CA MET A 11 -15.98 13.97 12.34
C MET A 11 -16.92 13.27 13.34
N GLU A 12 -18.04 12.71 12.91
CA GLU A 12 -19.02 12.08 13.83
C GLU A 12 -18.89 10.55 13.98
N PHE A 13 -17.80 9.95 13.50
CA PHE A 13 -17.69 8.47 13.55
C PHE A 13 -16.60 7.91 14.49
N ILE A 14 -16.04 8.70 15.40
CA ILE A 14 -14.99 8.21 16.33
C ILE A 14 -15.26 8.58 17.81
N PRO A 15 -16.43 8.41 18.41
CA PRO A 15 -16.54 8.36 19.86
C PRO A 15 -17.07 7.06 20.46
N GLN A 16 -17.17 5.95 19.72
CA GLN A 16 -17.72 4.71 20.29
C GLN A 16 -16.75 3.53 20.43
N LEU A 17 -15.45 3.72 20.16
CA LEU A 17 -14.43 2.66 20.32
C LEU A 17 -13.74 2.62 21.70
N ALA A 18 -14.11 3.52 22.62
CA ALA A 18 -13.51 3.59 23.96
C ALA A 18 -14.32 2.95 25.09
N GLU A 19 -15.54 2.42 24.84
CA GLU A 19 -16.42 1.94 25.93
C GLU A 19 -16.91 0.48 25.79
N GLN A 20 -16.42 -0.29 24.86
CA GLN A 20 -16.63 -1.76 24.88
C GLN A 20 -15.29 -2.49 24.87
N GLN A 21 -14.51 -2.37 25.93
CA GLN A 21 -13.53 -3.41 26.27
C GLN A 21 -14.31 -4.67 26.62
N ALA A 22 -14.53 -5.55 25.62
CA ALA A 22 -14.99 -6.90 25.89
C ALA A 22 -14.02 -7.52 26.90
N ARG A 23 -14.54 -7.96 28.07
CA ARG A 23 -13.74 -8.60 29.10
C ARG A 23 -13.08 -9.83 28.49
N LEU A 24 -11.75 -9.91 28.56
CA LEU A 24 -11.02 -11.08 28.09
C LEU A 24 -11.36 -12.28 28.97
N HIS A 25 -11.57 -13.44 28.37
CA HIS A 25 -11.89 -14.69 29.03
C HIS A 25 -10.62 -15.49 29.31
N LEU A 26 -10.37 -15.78 30.60
CA LEU A 26 -9.25 -16.58 31.09
C LEU A 26 -9.74 -17.93 31.58
N LEU A 27 -9.16 -19.01 31.07
CA LEU A 27 -9.34 -20.35 31.63
C LEU A 27 -8.11 -20.76 32.45
N VAL A 28 -8.30 -21.12 33.74
CA VAL A 28 -7.26 -21.65 34.60
C VAL A 28 -7.43 -23.16 34.72
N ALA A 29 -6.47 -23.93 34.18
CA ALA A 29 -6.45 -25.40 34.29
C ALA A 29 -5.30 -25.85 35.20
N ASP A 30 -5.61 -26.12 36.47
CA ASP A 30 -4.65 -26.54 37.48
C ASP A 30 -5.30 -27.53 38.45
N ASN A 31 -4.63 -28.63 38.75
CA ASN A 31 -5.10 -29.63 39.69
C ASN A 31 -5.00 -29.17 41.15
N ASP A 32 -4.10 -28.22 41.48
CA ASP A 32 -3.98 -27.62 42.80
C ASP A 32 -5.08 -26.58 43.02
N THR A 33 -5.97 -26.85 43.96
CA THR A 33 -7.11 -25.98 44.28
C THR A 33 -6.68 -24.62 44.85
N ALA A 34 -5.62 -24.55 45.61
CA ALA A 34 -5.15 -23.29 46.21
C ALA A 34 -4.56 -22.37 45.12
N VAL A 35 -3.71 -22.92 44.24
CA VAL A 35 -3.14 -22.17 43.14
C VAL A 35 -4.24 -21.72 42.17
N ARG A 36 -5.19 -22.59 41.84
CA ARG A 36 -6.31 -22.29 40.94
C ARG A 36 -7.19 -21.15 41.48
N SER A 37 -7.53 -21.18 42.79
CA SER A 37 -8.32 -20.13 43.44
C SER A 37 -7.56 -18.80 43.47
N ALA A 38 -6.28 -18.82 43.83
CA ALA A 38 -5.46 -17.61 43.84
C ALA A 38 -5.32 -16.97 42.43
N CYS A 39 -5.05 -17.78 41.42
CA CYS A 39 -5.01 -17.30 40.01
C CYS A 39 -6.34 -16.69 39.59
N ALA A 40 -7.47 -17.33 39.95
CA ALA A 40 -8.79 -16.84 39.59
C ALA A 40 -9.13 -15.51 40.27
N GLU A 41 -8.81 -15.37 41.58
CA GLU A 41 -9.03 -14.11 42.33
C GLU A 41 -8.18 -12.96 41.77
N ILE A 42 -6.89 -13.19 41.50
CA ILE A 42 -5.99 -12.19 40.97
C ILE A 42 -6.49 -11.75 39.58
N ALA A 43 -6.77 -12.69 38.69
CA ALA A 43 -7.22 -12.38 37.34
C ALA A 43 -8.59 -11.66 37.34
N ALA A 44 -9.52 -12.04 38.19
CA ALA A 44 -10.79 -11.36 38.36
C ALA A 44 -10.63 -9.91 38.84
N SER A 45 -9.67 -9.66 39.78
CA SER A 45 -9.33 -8.29 40.22
C SER A 45 -8.73 -7.42 39.12
N LEU A 46 -8.08 -8.02 38.11
CA LEU A 46 -7.56 -7.36 36.93
C LEU A 46 -8.60 -7.20 35.84
N GLY A 47 -9.86 -7.62 36.03
CA GLY A 47 -10.97 -7.39 35.12
C GLY A 47 -11.22 -8.52 34.11
N TYR A 48 -10.54 -9.66 34.19
CA TYR A 48 -10.80 -10.84 33.37
C TYR A 48 -12.09 -11.56 33.78
N ALA A 49 -12.78 -12.16 32.77
CA ALA A 49 -13.82 -13.15 33.01
C ALA A 49 -13.12 -14.52 33.19
N VAL A 50 -13.18 -15.10 34.40
CA VAL A 50 -12.37 -16.28 34.77
C VAL A 50 -13.21 -17.51 34.91
N GLU A 51 -12.84 -18.57 34.20
CA GLU A 51 -13.28 -19.95 34.45
C GLU A 51 -12.10 -20.77 34.95
N SER A 52 -12.35 -21.77 35.82
CA SER A 52 -11.29 -22.58 36.37
C SER A 52 -11.69 -24.05 36.49
N THR A 53 -10.76 -24.94 36.22
CA THR A 53 -10.98 -26.39 36.36
C THR A 53 -9.70 -27.09 36.85
N GLY A 54 -9.89 -28.19 37.61
CA GLY A 54 -8.81 -29.09 38.02
C GLY A 54 -8.62 -30.29 37.09
N ASP A 55 -9.53 -30.49 36.14
CA ASP A 55 -9.54 -31.62 35.22
C ASP A 55 -9.22 -31.18 33.77
N MET A 56 -8.22 -31.81 33.14
CA MET A 56 -7.80 -31.56 31.79
C MET A 56 -8.86 -31.96 30.73
N ALA A 57 -9.71 -32.96 31.00
CA ALA A 57 -10.81 -33.33 30.15
C ALA A 57 -11.89 -32.23 30.10
N GLN A 58 -12.21 -31.69 31.31
CA GLN A 58 -13.12 -30.55 31.42
C GLN A 58 -12.53 -29.29 30.79
N ALA A 59 -11.21 -29.04 30.93
CA ALA A 59 -10.54 -27.93 30.25
C ALA A 59 -10.75 -28.00 28.71
N ARG A 60 -10.55 -29.18 28.12
CA ARG A 60 -10.83 -29.40 26.66
C ARG A 60 -12.28 -29.12 26.29
N SER A 61 -13.23 -29.47 27.16
CA SER A 61 -14.66 -29.21 26.91
C SER A 61 -14.96 -27.71 26.93
N LEU A 62 -14.43 -26.96 27.92
CA LEU A 62 -14.60 -25.52 28.03
C LEU A 62 -13.96 -24.78 26.85
N LEU A 63 -12.79 -25.20 26.39
CA LEU A 63 -12.09 -24.62 25.22
C LEU A 63 -12.89 -24.80 23.93
N ARG A 64 -13.64 -25.90 23.77
CA ARG A 64 -14.52 -26.11 22.62
C ARG A 64 -15.71 -25.17 22.59
N GLY A 65 -16.10 -24.58 23.72
CA GLY A 65 -17.12 -23.54 23.81
C GLY A 65 -16.74 -22.21 23.16
N GLY A 66 -15.48 -22.02 22.82
CA GLY A 66 -15.00 -20.93 21.94
C GLY A 66 -14.88 -19.54 22.58
N ALA A 67 -15.11 -19.41 23.90
CA ALA A 67 -15.10 -18.11 24.59
C ALA A 67 -13.73 -17.75 25.22
N THR A 68 -12.75 -18.67 25.25
CA THR A 68 -11.48 -18.47 25.95
C THR A 68 -10.45 -17.75 25.10
N ASP A 69 -9.91 -16.65 25.62
CA ASP A 69 -8.83 -15.84 24.98
C ASP A 69 -7.45 -16.25 25.49
N ILE A 70 -7.34 -16.54 26.81
CA ILE A 70 -6.10 -16.89 27.50
C ILE A 70 -6.30 -18.21 28.24
N LEU A 71 -5.37 -19.12 28.05
CA LEU A 71 -5.30 -20.38 28.84
C LEU A 71 -4.07 -20.34 29.75
N LEU A 72 -4.30 -20.50 31.07
CA LEU A 72 -3.28 -20.71 32.06
C LEU A 72 -3.29 -22.19 32.45
N VAL A 73 -2.27 -22.96 32.05
CA VAL A 73 -2.25 -24.42 32.19
C VAL A 73 -1.08 -24.91 33.05
N ASN A 74 -1.37 -25.79 34.02
CA ASN A 74 -0.37 -26.42 34.82
C ASN A 74 0.36 -27.56 34.09
N LEU A 75 1.69 -27.56 34.18
CA LEU A 75 2.56 -28.63 33.68
C LEU A 75 3.19 -29.40 34.82
N PRO A 76 2.54 -30.46 35.32
CA PRO A 76 3.10 -31.25 36.40
C PRO A 76 4.32 -32.04 35.90
N ALA A 77 5.34 -32.14 36.76
CA ALA A 77 6.54 -32.92 36.45
C ALA A 77 6.18 -34.40 36.24
N GLY A 78 6.63 -34.96 35.11
CA GLY A 78 6.42 -36.39 34.79
C GLY A 78 5.09 -36.74 34.14
N ASN A 79 4.24 -35.73 33.81
CA ASN A 79 3.00 -35.96 33.08
C ASN A 79 2.89 -35.04 31.85
N ASN A 80 2.79 -35.62 30.65
CA ASN A 80 2.76 -34.87 29.39
C ASN A 80 1.37 -34.30 29.04
N GLN A 81 0.31 -34.58 29.77
CA GLN A 81 -1.06 -34.17 29.47
C GLN A 81 -1.20 -32.63 29.28
N GLY A 82 -0.45 -31.85 30.06
CA GLY A 82 -0.43 -30.40 29.91
C GLY A 82 0.24 -29.95 28.61
N LEU A 83 1.37 -30.56 28.23
CA LEU A 83 2.06 -30.27 26.96
C LEU A 83 1.24 -30.69 25.73
N GLU A 84 0.55 -31.83 25.85
CA GLU A 84 -0.39 -32.28 24.82
C GLU A 84 -1.52 -31.26 24.63
N LEU A 85 -2.09 -30.75 25.73
CA LEU A 85 -3.12 -29.72 25.69
C LEU A 85 -2.58 -28.41 25.04
N VAL A 86 -1.37 -27.98 25.38
CA VAL A 86 -0.73 -26.81 24.75
C VAL A 86 -0.63 -27.00 23.25
N SER A 87 -0.14 -28.15 22.79
CA SER A 87 0.01 -28.47 21.36
C SER A 87 -1.34 -28.54 20.66
N GLU A 88 -2.33 -29.18 21.27
CA GLU A 88 -3.71 -29.30 20.74
C GLU A 88 -4.36 -27.92 20.61
N VAL A 89 -4.26 -27.09 21.64
CA VAL A 89 -4.80 -25.73 21.66
C VAL A 89 -4.17 -24.85 20.59
N LYS A 90 -2.86 -24.92 20.43
CA LYS A 90 -2.17 -24.13 19.39
C LYS A 90 -2.47 -24.57 17.98
N LEU A 91 -2.78 -25.85 17.79
CA LEU A 91 -3.20 -26.38 16.49
C LEU A 91 -4.66 -25.94 16.15
N LEU A 92 -5.58 -26.07 17.12
CA LEU A 92 -7.00 -25.78 16.91
C LEU A 92 -7.33 -24.30 17.05
N TYR A 93 -6.66 -23.61 17.98
CA TYR A 93 -6.86 -22.20 18.32
C TYR A 93 -5.53 -21.43 18.28
N PRO A 94 -4.92 -21.19 17.11
CA PRO A 94 -3.58 -20.60 16.98
C PRO A 94 -3.41 -19.23 17.66
N ARG A 95 -4.53 -18.53 17.88
CA ARG A 95 -4.57 -17.17 18.45
C ARG A 95 -4.65 -17.14 19.98
N MET A 96 -5.13 -18.22 20.58
CA MET A 96 -5.26 -18.28 22.03
C MET A 96 -3.89 -18.11 22.69
N MET A 97 -3.78 -17.20 23.65
CA MET A 97 -2.57 -17.05 24.43
C MET A 97 -2.49 -18.17 25.46
N VAL A 98 -1.43 -18.96 25.40
CA VAL A 98 -1.24 -20.09 26.29
C VAL A 98 -0.06 -19.79 27.22
N ILE A 99 -0.32 -19.72 28.51
CA ILE A 99 0.67 -19.51 29.59
C ILE A 99 0.85 -20.83 30.35
N ALA A 100 2.06 -21.36 30.34
CA ALA A 100 2.38 -22.62 30.99
C ALA A 100 2.84 -22.36 32.41
N MET A 101 2.20 -22.98 33.42
CA MET A 101 2.66 -22.97 34.81
C MET A 101 3.55 -24.20 35.08
N THR A 102 4.79 -23.98 35.51
CA THR A 102 5.78 -25.04 35.74
C THR A 102 6.23 -25.07 37.18
N ALA A 103 6.61 -26.24 37.68
CA ALA A 103 7.22 -26.35 39.02
C ALA A 103 8.59 -25.64 39.06
N SER A 104 8.93 -25.06 40.22
CA SER A 104 10.22 -24.38 40.46
C SER A 104 11.40 -25.28 40.09
N GLY A 105 12.38 -24.73 39.34
CA GLY A 105 13.62 -25.42 38.93
C GLY A 105 13.57 -26.20 37.63
N SER A 106 12.43 -26.30 36.95
CA SER A 106 12.30 -27.04 35.68
C SER A 106 12.45 -26.13 34.46
N VAL A 107 13.67 -25.64 34.21
CA VAL A 107 13.98 -24.89 32.94
C VAL A 107 13.62 -25.72 31.70
N ASN A 108 13.83 -27.04 31.76
CA ASN A 108 13.49 -27.94 30.67
C ASN A 108 11.99 -27.95 30.36
N ALA A 109 11.11 -27.97 31.37
CA ALA A 109 9.65 -27.96 31.17
C ALA A 109 9.18 -26.63 30.56
N ALA A 110 9.78 -25.51 30.96
CA ALA A 110 9.49 -24.21 30.36
C ALA A 110 9.92 -24.19 28.87
N VAL A 111 11.11 -24.69 28.55
CA VAL A 111 11.61 -24.79 27.15
C VAL A 111 10.73 -25.71 26.31
N GLU A 112 10.29 -26.85 26.85
CA GLU A 112 9.39 -27.77 26.15
C GLU A 112 8.02 -27.13 25.91
N ALA A 113 7.46 -26.43 26.90
CA ALA A 113 6.20 -25.69 26.74
C ALA A 113 6.28 -24.65 25.61
N MET A 114 7.38 -23.88 25.54
CA MET A 114 7.62 -22.92 24.48
C MET A 114 7.76 -23.58 23.09
N ARG A 115 8.42 -24.75 23.01
CA ARG A 115 8.51 -25.56 21.79
C ARG A 115 7.15 -26.08 21.34
N CYS A 116 6.28 -26.45 22.28
CA CYS A 116 4.90 -26.88 22.01
C CYS A 116 3.97 -25.73 21.62
N GLY A 117 4.47 -24.48 21.69
CA GLY A 117 3.72 -23.29 21.25
C GLY A 117 3.14 -22.44 22.38
N ALA A 118 3.53 -22.66 23.64
CA ALA A 118 3.15 -21.74 24.73
C ALA A 118 3.64 -20.32 24.39
N SER A 119 2.82 -19.32 24.75
CA SER A 119 3.12 -17.91 24.50
C SER A 119 4.03 -17.31 25.56
N ASP A 120 3.91 -17.84 26.79
CA ASP A 120 4.72 -17.45 27.95
C ASP A 120 4.71 -18.60 29.03
N TYR A 121 5.51 -18.45 30.05
CA TYR A 121 5.51 -19.38 31.17
C TYR A 121 5.58 -18.67 32.54
N LEU A 122 5.12 -19.34 33.57
CA LEU A 122 5.14 -18.87 34.95
C LEU A 122 5.64 -19.98 35.88
N ALA A 123 6.71 -19.72 36.61
CA ALA A 123 7.29 -20.72 37.53
C ALA A 123 6.64 -20.65 38.91
N LYS A 124 6.19 -21.81 39.45
CA LYS A 124 5.64 -21.91 40.83
C LYS A 124 6.76 -22.13 41.85
N PRO A 125 6.70 -21.50 43.05
CA PRO A 125 5.71 -20.52 43.48
C PRO A 125 5.95 -19.16 42.85
N PHE A 126 4.90 -18.40 42.55
CA PHE A 126 4.97 -17.07 41.93
C PHE A 126 4.25 -16.02 42.81
N ALA A 127 4.72 -14.78 42.71
CA ALA A 127 4.09 -13.65 43.37
C ALA A 127 2.92 -13.11 42.52
N MET A 128 2.03 -12.32 43.15
CA MET A 128 0.91 -11.66 42.49
C MET A 128 1.37 -10.77 41.28
N ASP A 129 2.47 -10.03 41.48
CA ASP A 129 3.04 -9.14 40.46
C ASP A 129 3.57 -9.89 39.23
N GLU A 130 4.07 -11.12 39.41
CA GLU A 130 4.55 -11.95 38.33
C GLU A 130 3.40 -12.45 37.48
N LEU A 131 2.29 -12.90 38.07
CA LEU A 131 1.11 -13.31 37.35
C LEU A 131 0.48 -12.12 36.59
N SER A 132 0.35 -10.96 37.26
CA SER A 132 -0.18 -9.76 36.59
C SER A 132 0.67 -9.35 35.39
N THR A 133 2.01 -9.35 35.53
CA THR A 133 2.93 -9.02 34.43
C THR A 133 2.77 -9.96 33.23
N VAL A 134 2.59 -11.26 33.47
CA VAL A 134 2.40 -12.26 32.39
C VAL A 134 1.03 -12.10 31.73
N LEU A 135 -0.02 -11.81 32.49
CA LEU A 135 -1.37 -11.55 31.98
C LEU A 135 -1.41 -10.24 31.17
N ASP A 136 -0.72 -9.19 31.61
CA ASP A 136 -0.61 -7.93 30.88
C ASP A 136 0.09 -8.11 29.53
N ARG A 137 1.16 -8.90 29.48
CA ARG A 137 1.83 -9.25 28.22
C ARG A 137 0.92 -10.05 27.28
N ALA A 138 0.16 -10.99 27.82
CA ALA A 138 -0.78 -11.80 27.04
C ALA A 138 -1.92 -10.93 26.47
N SER A 139 -2.49 -10.03 27.28
CA SER A 139 -3.56 -9.11 26.83
C SER A 139 -3.06 -8.11 25.78
N ALA A 140 -1.85 -7.56 25.96
CA ALA A 140 -1.23 -6.70 24.94
C ALA A 140 -1.00 -7.44 23.62
N GLY A 141 -0.61 -8.72 23.65
CA GLY A 141 -0.48 -9.59 22.48
C GLY A 141 -1.82 -9.77 21.76
N LEU A 142 -2.90 -10.04 22.48
CA LEU A 142 -4.26 -10.19 21.96
C LEU A 142 -4.80 -8.87 21.39
N ALA A 143 -4.59 -7.74 22.06
CA ALA A 143 -5.00 -6.43 21.59
C ALA A 143 -4.31 -6.08 20.25
N THR A 144 -3.03 -6.38 20.13
CA THR A 144 -2.27 -6.19 18.89
C THR A 144 -2.81 -7.06 17.74
N ASP A 145 -3.15 -8.33 18.03
CA ASP A 145 -3.74 -9.24 17.05
C ASP A 145 -5.18 -8.81 16.65
N THR A 146 -5.97 -8.32 17.59
CA THR A 146 -7.33 -7.84 17.34
C THR A 146 -7.32 -6.56 16.51
N ALA A 147 -6.47 -5.58 16.86
CA ALA A 147 -6.30 -4.37 16.07
C ALA A 147 -5.80 -4.67 14.65
N THR A 148 -4.85 -5.61 14.52
CA THR A 148 -4.36 -6.08 13.22
C THR A 148 -5.46 -6.78 12.41
N ARG A 149 -6.36 -7.50 13.04
CA ARG A 149 -7.50 -8.17 12.40
C ARG A 149 -8.58 -7.19 11.97
N GLN A 150 -9.00 -6.27 12.85
CA GLN A 150 -9.97 -5.23 12.51
C GLN A 150 -9.46 -4.39 11.35
N LEU A 151 -8.19 -4.06 11.36
CA LEU A 151 -7.53 -3.35 10.26
C LEU A 151 -7.54 -4.18 8.97
N ARG A 152 -7.32 -5.51 9.04
CA ARG A 152 -7.41 -6.41 7.87
C ARG A 152 -8.84 -6.58 7.37
N GLU A 153 -9.84 -6.61 8.26
CA GLU A 153 -11.26 -6.69 7.89
C GLU A 153 -11.74 -5.39 7.26
N GLN A 154 -11.32 -4.24 7.78
CA GLN A 154 -11.53 -2.93 7.16
C GLN A 154 -10.85 -2.82 5.78
N LEU A 155 -9.65 -3.41 5.63
CA LEU A 155 -8.94 -3.53 4.36
C LEU A 155 -9.72 -4.33 3.31
N ARG A 156 -10.35 -5.44 3.72
CA ARG A 156 -11.16 -6.29 2.84
C ARG A 156 -12.49 -5.65 2.47
N ALA A 157 -13.10 -4.92 3.41
CA ALA A 157 -14.39 -4.28 3.21
C ALA A 157 -14.30 -2.99 2.38
N SER A 158 -13.20 -2.23 2.46
CA SER A 158 -13.04 -0.91 1.85
C SER A 158 -12.24 -0.88 0.54
N GLN A 159 -11.87 -2.04 -0.02
CA GLN A 159 -11.00 -2.13 -1.21
C GLN A 159 -9.65 -1.41 -1.07
N GLY A 160 -9.17 -1.16 0.16
CA GLY A 160 -7.90 -0.48 0.44
C GLY A 160 -7.74 -0.10 1.91
N LEU A 161 -6.58 0.44 2.29
CA LEU A 161 -6.26 0.93 3.64
C LEU A 161 -6.41 2.46 3.68
N GLY A 162 -7.47 2.95 4.31
CA GLY A 162 -7.75 4.39 4.32
C GLY A 162 -7.94 4.93 2.91
N SER A 163 -7.11 5.87 2.50
CA SER A 163 -7.09 6.42 1.13
C SER A 163 -6.24 5.60 0.14
N MET A 164 -5.58 4.52 0.58
CA MET A 164 -4.78 3.65 -0.29
C MET A 164 -5.68 2.65 -1.02
N ILE A 165 -5.56 2.60 -2.35
CA ILE A 165 -6.36 1.75 -3.23
C ILE A 165 -5.48 0.69 -3.89
N GLY A 166 -5.92 -0.56 -3.86
CA GLY A 166 -5.27 -1.69 -4.50
C GLY A 166 -5.73 -3.01 -3.90
N ARG A 167 -5.83 -4.04 -4.74
CA ARG A 167 -6.21 -5.41 -4.40
C ARG A 167 -5.21 -6.45 -4.89
N SER A 168 -4.15 -6.01 -5.56
CA SER A 168 -3.10 -6.89 -6.07
C SER A 168 -2.40 -7.62 -4.94
N ALA A 169 -1.83 -8.80 -5.23
CA ALA A 169 -1.08 -9.60 -4.27
C ALA A 169 0.08 -8.82 -3.63
N GLU A 170 0.71 -7.92 -4.41
CA GLU A 170 1.78 -7.06 -3.92
C GLU A 170 1.26 -6.01 -2.93
N MET A 171 0.08 -5.42 -3.18
CA MET A 171 -0.56 -4.48 -2.25
C MET A 171 -1.06 -5.19 -0.99
N GLU A 172 -1.58 -6.42 -1.09
CA GLU A 172 -1.96 -7.20 0.08
C GLU A 172 -0.76 -7.52 0.99
N LYS A 173 0.41 -7.83 0.42
CA LYS A 173 1.66 -8.00 1.18
C LYS A 173 2.03 -6.71 1.90
N LEU A 174 1.96 -5.58 1.20
CA LEU A 174 2.23 -4.26 1.78
C LEU A 174 1.28 -3.96 2.94
N TYR A 175 -0.03 -4.17 2.79
CA TYR A 175 -1.02 -3.94 3.83
C TYR A 175 -0.79 -4.79 5.09
N ARG A 176 -0.39 -6.06 4.91
CA ARG A 176 -0.02 -6.94 6.04
C ARG A 176 1.17 -6.42 6.85
N ILE A 177 2.16 -5.81 6.18
CA ILE A 177 3.31 -5.21 6.86
C ILE A 177 2.89 -3.88 7.51
N LEU A 178 2.14 -3.04 6.78
CA LEU A 178 1.65 -1.75 7.27
C LEU A 178 0.86 -1.87 8.57
N SER A 179 -0.03 -2.86 8.68
CA SER A 179 -0.83 -3.06 9.89
C SER A 179 0.00 -3.32 11.14
N LYS A 180 1.16 -3.99 11.00
CA LYS A 180 2.11 -4.22 12.11
C LYS A 180 2.97 -2.98 12.38
N VAL A 181 3.45 -2.36 11.30
CA VAL A 181 4.34 -1.20 11.38
C VAL A 181 3.63 0.03 11.94
N ALA A 182 2.35 0.23 11.63
CA ALA A 182 1.58 1.35 12.15
C ALA A 182 1.59 1.40 13.69
N LEU A 183 1.48 0.25 14.34
CA LEU A 183 1.45 0.11 15.81
C LEU A 183 2.84 0.20 16.46
N SER A 184 3.93 0.14 15.69
CA SER A 184 5.29 0.24 16.22
C SER A 184 5.73 1.70 16.35
N SER A 185 6.68 1.97 17.27
CA SER A 185 7.32 3.28 17.41
C SER A 185 8.64 3.42 16.63
N HIS A 186 9.05 2.37 15.93
CA HIS A 186 10.32 2.37 15.20
C HIS A 186 10.32 3.31 14.00
N PRO A 187 11.49 3.83 13.58
CA PRO A 187 11.66 4.50 12.30
C PRO A 187 11.26 3.56 11.15
N VAL A 188 10.66 4.14 10.11
CA VAL A 188 10.22 3.42 8.91
C VAL A 188 10.86 4.04 7.68
N LEU A 189 11.45 3.22 6.83
CA LEU A 189 11.98 3.64 5.54
C LEU A 189 11.07 3.11 4.43
N ILE A 190 10.52 4.03 3.63
CA ILE A 190 9.62 3.74 2.51
C ILE A 190 10.40 3.89 1.21
N LEU A 191 10.55 2.80 0.48
CA LEU A 191 11.22 2.76 -0.81
C LEU A 191 10.21 2.59 -1.93
N GLY A 192 10.36 3.33 -3.01
CA GLY A 192 9.50 3.20 -4.19
C GLY A 192 9.74 4.32 -5.19
N GLU A 193 9.43 4.05 -6.44
CA GLU A 193 9.55 5.02 -7.52
C GLU A 193 8.71 6.28 -7.25
N SER A 194 9.02 7.36 -7.97
CA SER A 194 8.22 8.59 -7.89
C SER A 194 6.76 8.29 -8.31
N GLY A 195 5.80 8.91 -7.62
CA GLY A 195 4.38 8.75 -7.92
C GLY A 195 3.74 7.43 -7.47
N THR A 196 4.43 6.55 -6.74
CA THR A 196 3.86 5.27 -6.23
C THR A 196 2.93 5.43 -5.04
N GLY A 197 2.95 6.59 -4.35
CA GLY A 197 2.13 6.90 -3.18
C GLY A 197 2.86 6.79 -1.83
N LYS A 198 4.18 7.06 -1.78
CA LYS A 198 5.00 7.00 -0.55
C LYS A 198 4.44 7.85 0.58
N GLU A 199 4.01 9.09 0.29
CA GLU A 199 3.40 9.98 1.29
C GLU A 199 2.08 9.41 1.84
N LEU A 200 1.25 8.81 0.97
CA LEU A 200 0.00 8.19 1.38
C LEU A 200 0.22 7.03 2.35
N VAL A 201 1.27 6.24 2.12
CA VAL A 201 1.72 5.18 3.04
C VAL A 201 2.14 5.79 4.39
N ALA A 202 2.91 6.88 4.38
CA ALA A 202 3.34 7.55 5.61
C ALA A 202 2.16 8.11 6.40
N ARG A 203 1.18 8.74 5.74
CA ARG A 203 -0.08 9.21 6.34
C ARG A 203 -0.89 8.06 6.92
N THR A 204 -0.95 6.93 6.22
CA THR A 204 -1.61 5.71 6.69
C THR A 204 -0.93 5.16 7.95
N ILE A 205 0.41 5.08 7.98
CA ILE A 205 1.17 4.66 9.17
C ILE A 205 0.85 5.55 10.37
N HIS A 206 0.73 6.85 10.17
CA HIS A 206 0.38 7.81 11.22
C HIS A 206 -1.07 7.63 11.68
N ALA A 207 -2.03 7.61 10.74
CA ALA A 207 -3.46 7.55 11.02
C ALA A 207 -3.89 6.27 11.79
N TYR A 208 -3.20 5.16 11.55
CA TYR A 208 -3.44 3.89 12.25
C TYR A 208 -2.43 3.62 13.39
N GLY A 209 -1.58 4.59 13.69
CA GLY A 209 -0.62 4.53 14.78
C GLY A 209 -1.21 5.00 16.11
N PRO A 210 -0.50 4.74 17.25
CA PRO A 210 -0.94 5.13 18.57
C PRO A 210 -1.03 6.66 18.76
N ASN A 211 -0.35 7.42 17.93
CA ASN A 211 -0.30 8.88 17.97
C ASN A 211 -1.08 9.56 16.82
N ALA A 212 -2.13 8.92 16.30
CA ALA A 212 -2.94 9.41 15.18
C ALA A 212 -3.56 10.81 15.43
N GLN A 213 -3.82 11.17 16.70
CA GLN A 213 -4.35 12.48 17.10
C GLN A 213 -3.27 13.58 17.23
N LYS A 214 -2.00 13.21 17.10
CA LYS A 214 -0.88 14.16 17.13
C LYS A 214 -0.56 14.68 15.73
N PRO A 215 0.24 15.77 15.60
CA PRO A 215 0.57 16.31 14.28
C PRO A 215 1.29 15.32 13.35
N PHE A 216 0.93 15.36 12.06
CA PHE A 216 1.68 14.75 10.97
C PHE A 216 2.34 15.87 10.17
N LEU A 217 3.67 15.94 10.20
CA LEU A 217 4.44 17.02 9.58
C LEU A 217 5.27 16.48 8.40
N PRO A 218 4.82 16.69 7.15
CA PRO A 218 5.58 16.32 5.96
C PRO A 218 6.66 17.34 5.67
N VAL A 219 7.84 16.85 5.26
CA VAL A 219 9.00 17.65 4.86
C VAL A 219 9.54 17.06 3.56
N ASP A 220 9.55 17.85 2.52
CA ASP A 220 10.20 17.49 1.26
C ASP A 220 11.67 17.93 1.32
N CYS A 221 12.57 16.95 1.39
CA CYS A 221 14.02 17.19 1.47
C CYS A 221 14.62 17.59 0.12
N GLY A 222 13.91 17.44 -0.99
CA GLY A 222 14.38 17.78 -2.33
C GLY A 222 14.01 19.19 -2.80
N SER A 223 12.94 19.78 -2.24
CA SER A 223 12.38 21.04 -2.73
C SER A 223 13.04 22.30 -2.18
N LEU A 224 13.75 22.22 -1.05
CA LEU A 224 14.32 23.35 -0.34
C LEU A 224 15.84 23.38 -0.44
N VAL A 225 16.43 24.58 -0.44
CA VAL A 225 17.87 24.72 -0.29
C VAL A 225 18.35 24.21 1.07
N PRO A 226 19.57 23.66 1.21
CA PRO A 226 20.03 22.99 2.42
C PRO A 226 19.92 23.82 3.70
N THR A 227 20.15 25.14 3.63
CA THR A 227 20.05 26.06 4.76
C THR A 227 18.61 26.25 5.26
N LEU A 228 17.64 26.22 4.35
CA LEU A 228 16.22 26.31 4.71
C LEU A 228 15.73 25.01 5.33
N ILE A 229 16.10 23.85 4.76
CA ILE A 229 15.77 22.54 5.35
C ILE A 229 16.34 22.44 6.77
N GLU A 230 17.58 22.91 6.99
CA GLU A 230 18.20 22.89 8.30
C GLU A 230 17.37 23.68 9.33
N SER A 231 17.01 24.91 8.98
CA SER A 231 16.23 25.79 9.85
C SER A 231 14.80 25.28 10.07
N GLU A 232 14.17 24.65 9.07
CA GLU A 232 12.83 24.06 9.22
C GLU A 232 12.88 22.80 10.09
N LEU A 233 13.81 21.88 9.89
CA LEU A 233 13.89 20.62 10.64
C LEU A 233 14.29 20.83 12.09
N PHE A 234 15.36 21.64 12.34
CA PHE A 234 15.98 21.74 13.65
C PHE A 234 15.60 23.01 14.41
N GLY A 235 15.02 24.00 13.71
CA GLY A 235 14.73 25.31 14.28
C GLY A 235 15.94 26.24 14.36
N TYR A 236 15.72 27.47 14.80
CA TYR A 236 16.78 28.46 14.95
C TYR A 236 16.46 29.47 16.06
N VAL A 237 17.48 30.07 16.64
CA VAL A 237 17.34 31.17 17.59
C VAL A 237 17.51 32.51 16.89
N LYS A 238 16.96 33.57 17.50
CA LYS A 238 17.14 34.94 17.02
C LYS A 238 18.62 35.28 16.81
N GLY A 239 18.97 35.82 15.63
CA GLY A 239 20.34 36.16 15.26
C GLY A 239 21.18 35.02 14.71
N ALA A 240 20.61 33.82 14.48
CA ALA A 240 21.33 32.67 13.95
C ALA A 240 21.86 32.87 12.51
N PHE A 241 21.20 33.71 11.72
CA PHE A 241 21.59 34.13 10.37
C PHE A 241 20.93 35.47 10.00
N THR A 242 21.36 36.06 8.89
CA THR A 242 20.79 37.32 8.38
C THR A 242 19.32 37.14 8.05
N GLY A 243 18.44 37.86 8.77
CA GLY A 243 16.98 37.71 8.67
C GLY A 243 16.32 36.90 9.79
N ALA A 244 17.06 36.29 10.70
CA ALA A 244 16.53 35.60 11.88
C ALA A 244 16.07 36.59 12.97
N ASN A 245 14.94 37.28 12.74
CA ASN A 245 14.40 38.30 13.64
C ASN A 245 13.75 37.73 14.92
N HIS A 246 13.35 36.48 14.90
CA HIS A 246 12.73 35.75 16.02
C HIS A 246 13.30 34.33 16.08
N SER A 247 13.08 33.62 17.17
CA SER A 247 13.36 32.19 17.29
C SER A 247 12.18 31.40 16.74
N LYS A 248 12.45 30.24 16.12
CA LYS A 248 11.42 29.30 15.60
C LYS A 248 11.81 27.88 15.99
N ASP A 249 10.86 27.14 16.56
CA ASP A 249 11.04 25.72 16.81
C ASP A 249 11.05 24.94 15.49
N GLY A 250 11.90 23.93 15.43
CA GLY A 250 11.99 23.05 14.27
C GLY A 250 10.86 22.01 14.24
N LEU A 251 10.56 21.49 13.05
CA LEU A 251 9.50 20.51 12.84
C LEU A 251 9.66 19.24 13.68
N LEU A 252 10.91 18.84 13.99
CA LEU A 252 11.17 17.69 14.87
C LEU A 252 10.68 17.94 16.31
N VAL A 253 10.70 19.18 16.78
CA VAL A 253 10.18 19.58 18.10
C VAL A 253 8.68 19.81 18.01
N SER A 254 8.22 20.57 17.01
CA SER A 254 6.82 20.95 16.80
C SER A 254 5.87 19.77 16.56
N ALA A 255 6.40 18.60 16.23
CA ALA A 255 5.61 17.39 16.07
C ALA A 255 5.03 16.85 17.39
N GLU A 256 5.49 17.30 18.56
CA GLU A 256 4.92 17.02 19.90
C GLU A 256 4.62 15.53 20.18
N GLY A 257 5.45 14.63 19.67
CA GLY A 257 5.23 13.18 19.77
C GLY A 257 4.38 12.58 18.65
N GLY A 258 4.01 13.38 17.63
CA GLY A 258 3.40 12.93 16.38
C GLY A 258 4.41 12.30 15.42
N THR A 259 4.22 12.49 14.13
CA THR A 259 5.05 11.90 13.07
C THR A 259 5.66 13.00 12.19
N VAL A 260 6.97 12.94 11.98
CA VAL A 260 7.66 13.72 10.95
C VAL A 260 7.93 12.79 9.76
N PHE A 261 7.42 13.15 8.61
CA PHE A 261 7.63 12.45 7.36
C PHE A 261 8.66 13.18 6.53
N LEU A 262 9.79 12.52 6.26
CA LEU A 262 10.91 13.03 5.47
C LEU A 262 10.84 12.41 4.07
N ASP A 263 10.28 13.14 3.11
CA ASP A 263 10.26 12.69 1.72
C ASP A 263 11.59 13.03 1.05
N GLU A 264 11.99 12.20 0.09
CA GLU A 264 13.24 12.28 -0.66
C GLU A 264 14.48 12.45 0.25
N ILE A 265 14.58 11.60 1.30
CA ILE A 265 15.68 11.66 2.29
C ILE A 265 17.07 11.54 1.66
N GLY A 266 17.17 10.92 0.49
CA GLY A 266 18.42 10.81 -0.28
C GLY A 266 18.95 12.14 -0.83
N GLU A 267 18.15 13.22 -0.80
CA GLU A 267 18.57 14.56 -1.26
C GLU A 267 19.29 15.37 -0.16
N LEU A 268 19.27 14.89 1.09
CA LEU A 268 19.95 15.61 2.18
C LEU A 268 21.46 15.64 1.98
N SER A 269 22.07 16.79 2.21
CA SER A 269 23.52 16.93 2.27
C SER A 269 24.14 16.12 3.41
N LEU A 270 25.38 15.67 3.29
CA LEU A 270 26.10 14.89 4.32
C LEU A 270 26.12 15.57 5.70
N ASN A 271 26.16 16.91 5.74
CA ASN A 271 26.10 17.68 6.98
C ASN A 271 24.74 17.54 7.67
N LEU A 272 23.64 17.66 6.91
CA LEU A 272 22.29 17.48 7.43
C LEU A 272 22.02 16.03 7.85
N GLN A 273 22.55 15.07 7.09
CA GLN A 273 22.51 13.65 7.48
C GLN A 273 23.17 13.41 8.84
N ALA A 274 24.33 14.04 9.11
CA ALA A 274 25.01 13.94 10.40
C ALA A 274 24.17 14.53 11.55
N LYS A 275 23.52 15.68 11.33
CA LYS A 275 22.63 16.31 12.32
C LYS A 275 21.39 15.48 12.58
N LEU A 276 20.77 14.95 11.53
CA LEU A 276 19.62 14.06 11.64
C LEU A 276 19.96 12.77 12.39
N LEU A 277 21.12 12.18 12.13
CA LEU A 277 21.60 11.00 12.85
C LEU A 277 21.67 11.26 14.36
N ARG A 278 22.27 12.38 14.78
CA ARG A 278 22.33 12.77 16.21
C ARG A 278 20.93 12.93 16.80
N ALA A 279 20.04 13.61 16.09
CA ALA A 279 18.65 13.76 16.53
C ALA A 279 17.95 12.41 16.76
N LEU A 280 18.18 11.42 15.86
CA LEU A 280 17.62 10.09 15.97
C LEU A 280 18.24 9.25 17.10
N GLN A 281 19.53 9.47 17.41
CA GLN A 281 20.26 8.71 18.43
C GLN A 281 20.03 9.28 19.84
N GLU A 282 20.25 10.60 19.98
CA GLU A 282 20.20 11.30 21.26
C GLU A 282 18.77 11.68 21.66
N LYS A 283 17.80 11.61 20.72
CA LYS A 283 16.42 12.10 20.91
C LYS A 283 16.35 13.57 21.30
N GLU A 284 17.32 14.36 20.87
CA GLU A 284 17.44 15.78 21.10
C GLU A 284 17.91 16.47 19.83
N VAL A 285 17.49 17.71 19.63
CA VAL A 285 17.98 18.59 18.59
C VAL A 285 18.63 19.82 19.16
N ARG A 286 19.54 20.40 18.39
CA ARG A 286 20.15 21.70 18.70
C ARG A 286 19.74 22.70 17.63
N PRO A 287 18.90 23.71 17.97
CA PRO A 287 18.53 24.75 17.02
C PRO A 287 19.74 25.49 16.45
N VAL A 288 19.63 25.98 15.22
CA VAL A 288 20.70 26.74 14.56
C VAL A 288 21.03 27.99 15.37
N GLY A 289 22.32 28.23 15.66
CA GLY A 289 22.77 29.34 16.49
C GLY A 289 22.62 29.10 18.01
N SER A 290 22.11 27.95 18.46
CA SER A 290 21.94 27.64 19.89
C SER A 290 22.94 26.59 20.36
N THR A 291 23.30 26.67 21.64
CA THR A 291 24.03 25.62 22.38
C THR A 291 23.07 24.72 23.15
N HIS A 292 21.83 25.15 23.39
CA HIS A 292 20.82 24.38 24.11
C HIS A 292 20.31 23.20 23.28
N ARG A 293 20.04 22.08 23.96
CA ARG A 293 19.43 20.90 23.38
C ARG A 293 17.93 20.87 23.74
N VAL A 294 17.11 20.52 22.77
CA VAL A 294 15.66 20.39 22.92
C VAL A 294 15.27 18.94 22.65
N PRO A 295 14.57 18.27 23.59
CA PRO A 295 14.17 16.88 23.41
C PRO A 295 13.13 16.72 22.30
N ILE A 296 13.21 15.63 21.54
CA ILE A 296 12.25 15.27 20.51
C ILE A 296 11.57 13.95 20.83
N LYS A 297 10.25 13.92 20.61
CA LYS A 297 9.42 12.72 20.81
C LYS A 297 8.82 12.22 19.49
N ALA A 298 9.11 12.90 18.39
CA ALA A 298 8.56 12.59 17.07
C ALA A 298 8.94 11.19 16.59
N ARG A 299 7.98 10.48 16.01
CA ARG A 299 8.23 9.30 15.18
C ARG A 299 8.74 9.75 13.81
N ILE A 300 9.77 9.09 13.30
CA ILE A 300 10.34 9.41 11.98
C ILE A 300 9.89 8.36 10.96
N VAL A 301 9.33 8.83 9.85
CA VAL A 301 9.04 8.05 8.66
C VAL A 301 9.80 8.72 7.51
N ALA A 302 10.71 7.99 6.86
CA ALA A 302 11.52 8.52 5.75
C ALA A 302 11.11 7.83 4.45
N ALA A 303 11.16 8.55 3.33
CA ALA A 303 10.88 7.99 2.02
C ALA A 303 11.94 8.42 0.99
N THR A 304 12.17 7.59 -0.02
CA THR A 304 13.02 7.94 -1.16
C THR A 304 12.73 7.04 -2.36
N ASN A 305 13.03 7.55 -3.54
CA ASN A 305 13.07 6.79 -4.80
C ASN A 305 14.49 6.33 -5.15
N ARG A 306 15.51 6.81 -4.43
CA ARG A 306 16.93 6.48 -4.68
C ARG A 306 17.34 5.19 -3.97
N ASP A 307 18.33 4.51 -4.54
CA ASP A 307 19.00 3.39 -3.89
C ASP A 307 20.02 3.90 -2.85
N LEU A 308 19.56 3.95 -1.59
CA LEU A 308 20.42 4.39 -0.49
C LEU A 308 21.61 3.47 -0.25
N ALA A 309 21.54 2.19 -0.58
CA ALA A 309 22.67 1.27 -0.42
C ALA A 309 23.79 1.63 -1.41
N ALA A 310 23.46 1.85 -2.68
CA ALA A 310 24.40 2.34 -3.68
C ALA A 310 24.96 3.73 -3.32
N MET A 311 24.13 4.62 -2.75
CA MET A 311 24.58 5.93 -2.29
C MET A 311 25.57 5.84 -1.10
N VAL A 312 25.43 4.85 -0.23
CA VAL A 312 26.39 4.58 0.87
C VAL A 312 27.72 4.13 0.29
N GLU A 313 27.73 3.26 -0.70
CA GLU A 313 28.95 2.81 -1.39
C GLU A 313 29.67 3.96 -2.09
N GLN A 314 28.90 4.89 -2.68
CA GLN A 314 29.43 6.09 -3.34
C GLN A 314 29.85 7.19 -2.35
N GLY A 315 29.60 7.04 -1.05
CA GLY A 315 29.89 8.05 -0.03
C GLY A 315 28.97 9.26 -0.04
N SER A 316 27.88 9.26 -0.81
CA SER A 316 26.88 10.34 -0.88
C SER A 316 25.78 10.22 0.19
N PHE A 317 25.67 9.06 0.84
CA PHE A 317 24.81 8.83 2.00
C PHE A 317 25.59 8.17 3.12
N ARG A 318 25.37 8.60 4.37
CA ARG A 318 26.09 8.07 5.54
C ARG A 318 25.60 6.67 5.90
N LYS A 319 26.51 5.74 6.07
CA LYS A 319 26.25 4.35 6.45
C LYS A 319 25.54 4.24 7.81
N ASP A 320 25.94 5.05 8.78
CA ASP A 320 25.36 5.07 10.13
C ASP A 320 23.89 5.55 10.13
N LEU A 321 23.57 6.58 9.37
CA LEU A 321 22.19 7.06 9.19
C LEU A 321 21.33 6.01 8.48
N PHE A 322 21.88 5.38 7.43
CA PHE A 322 21.17 4.33 6.71
C PHE A 322 20.69 3.22 7.65
N TYR A 323 21.58 2.66 8.48
CA TYR A 323 21.18 1.62 9.42
C TYR A 323 20.20 2.11 10.50
N ARG A 324 20.26 3.37 10.88
CA ARG A 324 19.35 3.94 11.88
C ARG A 324 17.95 4.16 11.34
N LEU A 325 17.80 4.46 10.04
CA LEU A 325 16.52 4.61 9.36
C LEU A 325 15.94 3.26 8.89
N ASN A 326 16.79 2.35 8.46
CA ASN A 326 16.42 1.07 7.85
C ASN A 326 16.11 -0.02 8.90
N VAL A 327 15.37 0.33 9.97
CA VAL A 327 14.91 -0.64 10.97
C VAL A 327 13.70 -1.42 10.44
N VAL A 328 12.77 -0.70 9.83
CA VAL A 328 11.64 -1.30 9.11
C VAL A 328 11.63 -0.74 7.68
N ASN A 329 11.70 -1.65 6.72
CA ASN A 329 11.73 -1.31 5.29
C ASN A 329 10.41 -1.68 4.62
N LEU A 330 9.77 -0.71 3.96
CA LEU A 330 8.57 -0.89 3.17
C LEU A 330 8.88 -0.57 1.71
N ARG A 331 8.70 -1.53 0.82
CA ARG A 331 8.89 -1.30 -0.62
C ARG A 331 7.52 -1.24 -1.31
N LEU A 332 7.24 -0.08 -1.92
CA LEU A 332 6.05 0.12 -2.72
C LEU A 332 6.26 -0.45 -4.13
N PRO A 333 5.34 -1.29 -4.63
CA PRO A 333 5.43 -1.79 -5.99
C PRO A 333 5.16 -0.66 -7.00
N ALA A 334 5.92 -0.65 -8.10
CA ALA A 334 5.62 0.19 -9.26
C ALA A 334 4.28 -0.23 -9.88
N LEU A 335 3.58 0.69 -10.54
CA LEU A 335 2.24 0.45 -11.08
C LEU A 335 2.24 -0.67 -12.14
N ARG A 336 3.30 -0.79 -12.94
CA ARG A 336 3.49 -1.89 -13.91
C ARG A 336 3.53 -3.28 -13.28
N ASN A 337 3.87 -3.40 -11.99
CA ASN A 337 3.91 -4.66 -11.24
C ASN A 337 2.56 -4.97 -10.55
N ARG A 338 1.58 -4.05 -10.64
CA ARG A 338 0.22 -4.18 -10.07
C ARG A 338 -0.84 -3.71 -11.06
N ARG A 339 -0.71 -4.10 -12.33
CA ARG A 339 -1.60 -3.66 -13.42
C ARG A 339 -3.07 -3.97 -13.16
N GLU A 340 -3.36 -5.01 -12.40
CA GLU A 340 -4.71 -5.38 -11.96
C GLU A 340 -5.38 -4.34 -11.04
N ASP A 341 -4.60 -3.40 -10.47
CA ASP A 341 -5.12 -2.28 -9.67
C ASP A 341 -5.50 -1.07 -10.53
N ILE A 342 -5.03 -1.00 -11.80
CA ILE A 342 -5.28 0.15 -12.70
C ILE A 342 -6.78 0.43 -12.88
N PRO A 343 -7.65 -0.56 -13.15
CA PRO A 343 -9.09 -0.31 -13.29
C PRO A 343 -9.71 0.29 -12.03
N LEU A 344 -9.28 -0.17 -10.85
CA LEU A 344 -9.78 0.30 -9.57
C LEU A 344 -9.32 1.74 -9.28
N LEU A 345 -8.05 2.05 -9.56
CA LEU A 345 -7.49 3.40 -9.44
C LEU A 345 -8.18 4.36 -10.42
N ALA A 346 -8.36 3.95 -11.67
CA ALA A 346 -9.04 4.75 -12.69
C ALA A 346 -10.49 5.07 -12.31
N ALA A 347 -11.23 4.08 -11.83
CA ALA A 347 -12.60 4.26 -11.32
C ALA A 347 -12.64 5.25 -10.16
N HIS A 348 -11.70 5.15 -9.21
CA HIS A 348 -11.61 6.07 -8.07
C HIS A 348 -11.35 7.52 -8.52
N PHE A 349 -10.39 7.75 -9.43
CA PHE A 349 -10.10 9.09 -9.93
C PHE A 349 -11.28 9.68 -10.70
N LEU A 350 -11.92 8.88 -11.55
CA LEU A 350 -13.14 9.31 -12.26
C LEU A 350 -14.27 9.68 -11.31
N ASP A 351 -14.47 8.90 -10.25
CA ASP A 351 -15.52 9.16 -9.26
C ASP A 351 -15.23 10.45 -8.46
N ARG A 352 -13.96 10.70 -8.11
CA ARG A 352 -13.52 11.95 -7.49
C ARG A 352 -13.78 13.16 -8.41
N ILE A 353 -13.31 13.08 -9.66
CA ILE A 353 -13.47 14.17 -10.63
C ILE A 353 -14.94 14.40 -10.96
N SER A 354 -15.73 13.31 -11.05
CA SER A 354 -17.18 13.39 -11.29
C SER A 354 -17.90 14.15 -10.18
N ARG A 355 -17.52 13.93 -8.92
CA ARG A 355 -18.07 14.65 -7.77
C ARG A 355 -17.66 16.13 -7.76
N GLU A 356 -16.39 16.41 -8.09
CA GLU A 356 -15.87 17.78 -8.12
C GLU A 356 -16.50 18.63 -9.24
N ARG A 357 -16.76 18.03 -10.41
CA ARG A 357 -17.30 18.72 -11.59
C ARG A 357 -18.83 18.64 -11.71
N GLY A 358 -19.49 17.83 -10.90
CA GLY A 358 -20.94 17.60 -10.99
C GLY A 358 -21.36 16.87 -12.28
N ALA A 359 -20.43 16.21 -12.99
CA ALA A 359 -20.64 15.49 -14.24
C ALA A 359 -20.12 14.06 -14.10
N LYS A 360 -20.88 13.06 -14.56
CA LYS A 360 -20.43 11.66 -14.54
C LYS A 360 -19.51 11.39 -15.70
N PHE A 361 -18.34 10.82 -15.39
CA PHE A 361 -17.38 10.35 -16.40
C PHE A 361 -17.25 8.82 -16.33
N ALA A 362 -17.04 8.20 -17.49
CA ALA A 362 -16.77 6.77 -17.64
C ALA A 362 -15.63 6.55 -18.64
N LEU A 363 -14.91 5.43 -18.54
CA LEU A 363 -13.92 5.01 -19.52
C LEU A 363 -14.54 4.03 -20.51
N SER A 364 -14.18 4.16 -21.79
CA SER A 364 -14.43 3.11 -22.76
C SER A 364 -13.51 1.90 -22.50
N ASP A 365 -13.95 0.71 -22.90
CA ASP A 365 -13.14 -0.53 -22.76
C ASP A 365 -11.80 -0.43 -23.50
N GLU A 366 -11.76 0.32 -24.60
CA GLU A 366 -10.55 0.54 -25.39
C GLU A 366 -9.55 1.41 -24.63
N ALA A 367 -10.02 2.52 -24.03
CA ALA A 367 -9.21 3.40 -23.20
C ALA A 367 -8.64 2.65 -21.97
N LEU A 368 -9.47 1.86 -21.31
CA LEU A 368 -9.04 1.06 -20.16
C LEU A 368 -7.97 0.02 -20.54
N ARG A 369 -8.15 -0.68 -21.68
CA ARG A 369 -7.15 -1.64 -22.18
C ARG A 369 -5.81 -0.97 -22.52
N ALA A 370 -5.82 0.22 -23.10
CA ALA A 370 -4.60 0.98 -23.35
C ALA A 370 -3.89 1.35 -22.03
N MET A 371 -4.65 1.84 -21.03
CA MET A 371 -4.11 2.13 -19.69
C MET A 371 -3.49 0.91 -19.00
N MET A 372 -4.09 -0.28 -19.15
CA MET A 372 -3.56 -1.51 -18.54
C MET A 372 -2.27 -2.02 -19.19
N ARG A 373 -1.98 -1.65 -20.44
CA ARG A 373 -0.76 -2.04 -21.16
C ARG A 373 0.41 -1.14 -20.88
N HIS A 374 0.17 0.13 -20.63
CA HIS A 374 1.20 1.12 -20.41
C HIS A 374 2.02 0.84 -19.15
N ASP A 375 3.32 1.17 -19.15
CA ASP A 375 4.24 0.88 -18.06
C ASP A 375 4.22 1.91 -16.92
N TRP A 376 3.62 3.06 -17.16
CA TRP A 376 3.44 4.12 -16.16
C TRP A 376 4.74 4.52 -15.46
N PRO A 377 5.72 5.13 -16.14
CA PRO A 377 6.98 5.55 -15.50
C PRO A 377 6.76 6.55 -14.36
N GLY A 378 5.73 7.39 -14.42
CA GLY A 378 5.29 8.27 -13.33
C GLY A 378 4.27 7.63 -12.38
N ASN A 379 4.03 6.31 -12.49
CA ASN A 379 3.20 5.52 -11.62
C ASN A 379 1.76 6.07 -11.47
N VAL A 380 1.24 6.08 -10.23
CA VAL A 380 -0.14 6.50 -9.93
C VAL A 380 -0.35 7.99 -10.21
N ARG A 381 0.68 8.83 -10.00
CA ARG A 381 0.61 10.27 -10.29
C ARG A 381 0.42 10.54 -11.80
N GLU A 382 1.09 9.78 -12.65
CA GLU A 382 0.93 9.89 -14.10
C GLU A 382 -0.45 9.39 -14.55
N LEU A 383 -0.93 8.28 -13.99
CA LEU A 383 -2.28 7.77 -14.25
C LEU A 383 -3.35 8.80 -13.86
N GLU A 384 -3.24 9.37 -12.67
CA GLU A 384 -4.14 10.42 -12.16
C GLU A 384 -4.16 11.64 -13.10
N ASN A 385 -2.99 12.20 -13.43
CA ASN A 385 -2.85 13.35 -14.33
C ASN A 385 -3.41 13.04 -15.73
N SER A 386 -3.24 11.81 -16.22
CA SER A 386 -3.74 11.38 -17.51
C SER A 386 -5.27 11.36 -17.56
N ILE A 387 -5.90 10.88 -16.48
CA ILE A 387 -7.36 10.86 -16.34
C ILE A 387 -7.91 12.29 -16.16
N GLU A 388 -7.28 13.10 -15.32
CA GLU A 388 -7.67 14.51 -15.12
C GLU A 388 -7.63 15.30 -16.44
N ARG A 389 -6.55 15.11 -17.21
CA ARG A 389 -6.40 15.72 -18.53
C ARG A 389 -7.48 15.23 -19.50
N ALA A 390 -7.73 13.93 -19.55
CA ALA A 390 -8.77 13.36 -20.41
C ALA A 390 -10.15 13.94 -20.06
N CYS A 391 -10.52 13.99 -18.78
CA CYS A 391 -11.77 14.61 -18.32
C CYS A 391 -11.85 16.13 -18.63
N ALA A 392 -10.70 16.81 -18.69
CA ALA A 392 -10.66 18.24 -18.99
C ALA A 392 -10.85 18.54 -20.47
N LEU A 393 -10.41 17.64 -21.35
CA LEU A 393 -10.41 17.82 -22.80
C LEU A 393 -11.56 17.09 -23.51
N SER A 394 -12.20 16.13 -22.83
CA SER A 394 -13.31 15.36 -23.43
C SER A 394 -14.54 16.25 -23.66
N SER A 395 -15.19 16.02 -24.79
CA SER A 395 -16.45 16.68 -25.17
C SER A 395 -17.69 15.95 -24.65
N GLY A 396 -17.55 14.79 -24.01
CA GLY A 396 -18.64 13.94 -23.57
C GLY A 396 -18.37 13.21 -22.26
N PRO A 397 -19.37 12.49 -21.73
CA PRO A 397 -19.25 11.78 -20.46
C PRO A 397 -18.43 10.48 -20.56
N VAL A 398 -18.15 9.97 -21.76
CA VAL A 398 -17.36 8.76 -21.99
C VAL A 398 -16.01 9.14 -22.57
N LEU A 399 -14.94 8.79 -21.85
CA LEU A 399 -13.57 9.01 -22.28
C LEU A 399 -13.14 7.89 -23.25
N HIS A 400 -12.81 8.28 -24.46
CA HIS A 400 -12.32 7.39 -25.50
C HIS A 400 -10.79 7.41 -25.59
N LEU A 401 -10.20 6.48 -26.33
CA LEU A 401 -8.75 6.42 -26.54
C LEU A 401 -8.18 7.75 -27.07
N GLY A 402 -8.94 8.48 -27.91
CA GLY A 402 -8.54 9.79 -28.43
C GLY A 402 -8.44 10.92 -27.41
N ASP A 403 -9.09 10.77 -26.24
CA ASP A 403 -9.04 11.76 -25.15
C ASP A 403 -7.80 11.58 -24.26
N LEU A 404 -7.14 10.42 -24.37
CA LEU A 404 -5.95 10.08 -23.59
C LEU A 404 -4.68 10.75 -24.14
N PRO A 405 -3.60 10.85 -23.35
CA PRO A 405 -2.30 11.32 -23.83
C PRO A 405 -1.79 10.53 -25.05
N THR A 406 -1.06 11.20 -25.94
CA THR A 406 -0.60 10.65 -27.23
C THR A 406 0.16 9.33 -27.11
N GLN A 407 0.92 9.15 -26.04
CA GLN A 407 1.66 7.91 -25.76
C GLN A 407 0.70 6.71 -25.62
N LEU A 408 -0.37 6.86 -24.84
CA LEU A 408 -1.41 5.83 -24.66
C LEU A 408 -2.18 5.56 -25.97
N GLN A 409 -2.40 6.60 -26.77
CA GLN A 409 -3.06 6.47 -28.09
C GLN A 409 -2.21 5.62 -29.04
N GLN A 410 -0.89 5.85 -29.09
CA GLN A 410 0.04 5.10 -29.95
C GLN A 410 0.08 3.62 -29.57
N GLU A 411 0.21 3.30 -28.28
CA GLU A 411 0.19 1.92 -27.80
C GLU A 411 -1.15 1.21 -28.10
N GLY A 412 -2.27 1.93 -27.97
CA GLY A 412 -3.59 1.43 -28.33
C GLY A 412 -3.71 1.11 -29.82
N LEU A 413 -3.15 1.96 -30.70
CA LEU A 413 -3.15 1.77 -32.14
C LEU A 413 -2.23 0.63 -32.58
N GLU A 414 -1.05 0.48 -31.96
CA GLU A 414 -0.13 -0.63 -32.23
C GLU A 414 -0.73 -1.97 -31.82
N ALA A 415 -1.42 -2.00 -30.69
CA ALA A 415 -2.14 -3.19 -30.25
C ALA A 415 -3.29 -3.58 -31.20
N ARG A 416 -3.99 -2.61 -31.77
CA ARG A 416 -4.99 -2.87 -32.83
C ARG A 416 -4.36 -3.46 -34.07
N ARG A 417 -3.24 -2.89 -34.54
CA ARG A 417 -2.49 -3.42 -35.70
C ARG A 417 -2.00 -4.85 -35.45
N SER A 418 -1.50 -5.14 -34.26
CA SER A 418 -1.03 -6.48 -33.90
C SER A 418 -2.19 -7.49 -33.79
N ALA A 419 -3.35 -7.09 -33.27
CA ALA A 419 -4.55 -7.94 -33.18
C ALA A 419 -5.14 -8.25 -34.57
N VAL A 420 -5.13 -7.28 -35.49
CA VAL A 420 -5.56 -7.48 -36.88
C VAL A 420 -4.61 -8.45 -37.60
N ARG A 421 -3.30 -8.35 -37.35
CA ARG A 421 -2.31 -9.30 -37.91
C ARG A 421 -2.43 -10.71 -37.31
N ALA A 422 -2.82 -10.85 -36.06
CA ALA A 422 -3.00 -12.16 -35.42
C ALA A 422 -4.30 -12.87 -35.81
N GLY A 423 -5.27 -12.16 -36.42
CA GLY A 423 -6.55 -12.70 -36.90
C GLY A 423 -6.52 -13.14 -38.37
N GLU A 424 -5.46 -12.89 -39.11
CA GLU A 424 -5.26 -13.44 -40.44
C GLU A 424 -4.54 -14.78 -40.39
N PRO A 425 -5.03 -15.86 -41.06
CA PRO A 425 -4.29 -17.12 -41.15
C PRO A 425 -2.95 -16.82 -41.81
N ALA A 426 -1.88 -17.34 -41.24
CA ALA A 426 -0.49 -17.16 -41.69
C ALA A 426 -0.34 -17.40 -43.22
N ALA A 427 -0.33 -16.32 -43.96
CA ALA A 427 0.27 -16.32 -45.27
C ALA A 427 1.76 -15.96 -45.09
N GLU A 428 2.61 -16.78 -45.65
CA GLU A 428 4.06 -16.81 -45.58
C GLU A 428 4.71 -15.41 -45.52
N GLU A 429 5.62 -15.23 -44.57
CA GLU A 429 6.47 -14.06 -44.41
C GLU A 429 7.38 -13.89 -45.65
N GLY A 430 6.89 -13.11 -46.61
CA GLY A 430 7.74 -12.47 -47.58
C GLY A 430 8.21 -11.12 -47.03
N ALA A 431 9.50 -10.85 -47.14
CA ALA A 431 10.12 -9.56 -46.78
C ALA A 431 9.28 -8.34 -47.28
N PRO A 432 9.40 -7.14 -46.66
CA PRO A 432 8.63 -5.97 -47.05
C PRO A 432 8.92 -5.64 -48.53
N GLN A 433 8.05 -6.10 -49.41
CA GLN A 433 8.10 -5.71 -50.80
C GLN A 433 7.67 -4.24 -50.90
N LEU A 434 8.61 -3.39 -51.29
CA LEU A 434 8.33 -2.02 -51.69
C LEU A 434 7.36 -2.10 -52.87
N THR A 435 6.05 -2.00 -52.61
CA THR A 435 5.02 -1.95 -53.62
C THR A 435 5.10 -0.61 -54.32
N THR A 436 5.19 -0.63 -55.62
CA THR A 436 5.20 0.63 -56.40
C THR A 436 3.85 1.35 -56.30
N LEU A 437 3.83 2.67 -56.47
CA LEU A 437 2.58 3.45 -56.49
C LEU A 437 1.57 2.90 -57.50
N ALA A 438 2.05 2.35 -58.61
CA ALA A 438 1.25 1.71 -59.63
C ALA A 438 0.56 0.42 -59.13
N ASP A 439 1.23 -0.39 -58.30
CA ASP A 439 0.66 -1.60 -57.73
C ASP A 439 -0.40 -1.29 -56.65
N LEU A 440 -0.17 -0.25 -55.83
CA LEU A 440 -1.16 0.24 -54.89
C LEU A 440 -2.41 0.80 -55.56
N GLU A 441 -2.23 1.56 -56.63
CA GLU A 441 -3.32 2.08 -57.47
C GLU A 441 -4.13 0.94 -58.11
N ARG A 442 -3.44 -0.07 -58.62
CA ARG A 442 -4.07 -1.28 -59.18
C ARG A 442 -4.89 -2.03 -58.15
N GLN A 443 -4.32 -2.26 -56.94
CA GLN A 443 -5.03 -2.94 -55.84
C GLN A 443 -6.26 -2.16 -55.36
N ALA A 444 -6.16 -0.84 -55.26
CA ALA A 444 -7.27 0.03 -54.88
C ALA A 444 -8.41 -0.02 -55.90
N ILE A 445 -8.09 0.06 -57.20
CA ILE A 445 -9.07 -0.02 -58.27
C ILE A 445 -9.77 -1.39 -58.28
N LEU A 446 -9.02 -2.48 -58.23
CA LEU A 446 -9.58 -3.84 -58.22
C LEU A 446 -10.40 -4.13 -56.96
N GLY A 447 -9.95 -3.64 -55.79
CA GLY A 447 -10.66 -3.74 -54.52
C GLY A 447 -12.01 -3.05 -54.56
N ALA A 448 -12.06 -1.81 -55.08
CA ALA A 448 -13.28 -1.05 -55.20
C ALA A 448 -14.30 -1.70 -56.15
N ILE A 449 -13.83 -2.24 -57.27
CA ILE A 449 -14.71 -2.93 -58.25
C ILE A 449 -15.29 -4.23 -57.66
N ARG A 450 -14.48 -5.01 -56.90
CA ARG A 450 -14.96 -6.23 -56.24
C ARG A 450 -15.97 -5.91 -55.14
N ALA A 451 -15.70 -4.89 -54.33
CA ALA A 451 -16.58 -4.47 -53.26
C ALA A 451 -17.95 -3.97 -53.73
N LEU A 452 -18.00 -3.46 -54.95
CA LEU A 452 -19.21 -2.95 -55.57
C LEU A 452 -19.79 -3.89 -56.66
N ASN A 453 -19.47 -5.19 -56.57
CA ASN A 453 -19.99 -6.24 -57.46
C ASN A 453 -19.89 -5.92 -58.95
N GLY A 454 -18.82 -5.22 -59.34
CA GLY A 454 -18.54 -4.88 -60.76
C GLY A 454 -19.06 -3.53 -61.22
N ASP A 455 -19.72 -2.73 -60.39
CA ASP A 455 -20.21 -1.40 -60.76
C ASP A 455 -19.05 -0.40 -60.88
N LYS A 456 -18.58 -0.25 -62.15
CA LYS A 456 -17.46 0.62 -62.50
C LYS A 456 -17.77 2.10 -62.30
N LEU A 457 -19.03 2.48 -62.36
CA LEU A 457 -19.45 3.87 -62.24
C LEU A 457 -19.42 4.33 -60.78
N GLN A 458 -19.90 3.49 -59.88
CA GLN A 458 -19.81 3.72 -58.45
C GLN A 458 -18.37 3.60 -57.94
N ALA A 459 -17.59 2.65 -58.47
CA ALA A 459 -16.18 2.50 -58.16
C ALA A 459 -15.35 3.75 -58.53
N ALA A 460 -15.59 4.36 -59.67
CA ALA A 460 -14.94 5.60 -60.05
C ALA A 460 -15.27 6.76 -59.10
N LYS A 461 -16.53 6.89 -58.71
CA LYS A 461 -16.97 7.89 -57.71
C LYS A 461 -16.32 7.66 -56.31
N LEU A 462 -16.28 6.41 -55.86
CA LEU A 462 -15.67 6.06 -54.57
C LEU A 462 -14.17 6.37 -54.53
N LEU A 463 -13.48 6.12 -55.66
CA LEU A 463 -12.04 6.37 -55.80
C LEU A 463 -11.70 7.83 -56.15
N GLY A 464 -12.69 8.71 -56.34
CA GLY A 464 -12.47 10.12 -56.72
C GLY A 464 -11.83 10.32 -58.08
N ILE A 465 -11.95 9.34 -58.99
CA ILE A 465 -11.36 9.40 -60.35
C ILE A 465 -12.44 9.46 -61.45
N GLY A 466 -12.10 10.09 -62.59
CA GLY A 466 -12.99 10.16 -63.71
C GLY A 466 -13.26 8.79 -64.32
N LYS A 467 -14.51 8.57 -64.85
CA LYS A 467 -14.92 7.33 -65.55
C LYS A 467 -13.93 6.91 -66.61
N THR A 468 -13.51 7.85 -67.44
CA THR A 468 -12.54 7.64 -68.53
C THR A 468 -11.17 7.20 -68.03
N THR A 469 -10.73 7.73 -66.89
CA THR A 469 -9.48 7.36 -66.24
C THR A 469 -9.54 5.93 -65.72
N LEU A 470 -10.65 5.54 -65.07
CA LEU A 470 -10.85 4.18 -64.59
C LEU A 470 -10.81 3.16 -65.73
N TYR A 471 -11.54 3.41 -66.82
CA TYR A 471 -11.54 2.51 -67.95
C TYR A 471 -10.18 2.42 -68.67
N ARG A 472 -9.43 3.52 -68.77
CA ARG A 472 -8.06 3.53 -69.33
C ARG A 472 -7.13 2.66 -68.45
N LYS A 473 -7.23 2.78 -67.09
CA LYS A 473 -6.43 2.02 -66.13
C LYS A 473 -6.77 0.52 -66.16
N LEU A 474 -8.06 0.17 -66.29
CA LEU A 474 -8.49 -1.24 -66.42
C LEU A 474 -7.93 -1.89 -67.68
N LYS A 475 -7.91 -1.14 -68.81
CA LYS A 475 -7.31 -1.58 -70.09
C LYS A 475 -5.78 -1.75 -70.00
N GLU A 476 -5.12 -0.83 -69.25
CA GLU A 476 -3.68 -0.88 -68.96
C GLU A 476 -3.32 -2.11 -68.11
N TYR A 477 -4.19 -2.52 -67.20
CA TYR A 477 -4.03 -3.70 -66.35
C TYR A 477 -4.47 -5.01 -67.00
N GLY A 478 -4.88 -5.02 -68.26
CA GLY A 478 -5.24 -6.20 -69.04
C GLY A 478 -6.56 -6.88 -68.61
N ILE A 479 -7.45 -6.12 -67.96
CA ILE A 479 -8.75 -6.65 -67.49
C ILE A 479 -9.76 -6.38 -68.60
N ALA A 480 -10.10 -7.42 -69.38
CA ALA A 480 -11.10 -7.37 -70.45
C ALA A 480 -12.51 -7.14 -69.88
N ASP A 481 -13.29 -6.35 -70.58
CA ASP A 481 -14.71 -6.09 -70.27
C ASP A 481 -15.55 -7.28 -70.70
N PRO A 482 -16.25 -8.02 -69.81
CA PRO A 482 -17.02 -9.21 -70.22
C PRO A 482 -18.29 -8.90 -71.02
N LEU A 483 -18.48 -7.65 -71.42
CA LEU A 483 -19.70 -7.22 -72.13
C LEU A 483 -19.46 -6.90 -73.64
N GLN A 484 -18.37 -7.35 -74.30
CA GLN A 484 -18.16 -7.18 -75.71
C GLN A 484 -18.27 -8.47 -76.59
N ASP A 485 -18.75 -9.57 -75.99
CA ASP A 485 -18.98 -10.83 -76.78
C ASP A 485 -20.44 -11.26 -76.73
N SER A 486 -21.36 -10.38 -77.15
CA SER A 486 -22.72 -10.80 -77.55
C SER A 486 -23.27 -9.88 -78.60
N GLY A 487 -22.74 -10.06 -79.83
CA GLY A 487 -23.20 -9.35 -81.02
C GLY A 487 -22.54 -9.90 -82.23
N GLN A 488 -22.87 -11.14 -82.61
CA GLN A 488 -23.06 -11.65 -83.97
C GLN A 488 -24.02 -12.83 -84.00
#